data_926b246f42f29d7f119fb500279e21c5
#
_entry.id   926b246f42f29d7f119fb500279e21c5
#
_cell.length_a   1.000
_cell.length_b   1.000
_cell.length_c   1.000
_cell.angle_alpha   90.00
_cell.angle_beta   90.00
_cell.angle_gamma   90.00
#
_symmetry.space_group_name_H-M   'P 1'
#
loop_
_entity.id
_entity.type
_entity.pdbx_description
1 polymer ?
#
loop_
_entity_poly.entity_id
_entity_poly.type
_entity_poly.pdbx_seq_one_letter_code
_entity_poly.pdbx_strand_id
1 'polypeptide(L)'
;ARIAQWFAKESASTHSPAISPMAVIDSSAVIPSSCHIGPFVQIGPNVRLGERVTLLAHISLGANTVIGDDSLIYPNVSIYSACEIGDRCIIHSGAVIGADGFGFAPDFSAQGGEWVKIPQTGAVCIGNDVEIGACTTIDRGAMANTIIGHGCKIDNQVQIAHNVSVGVHTVIAGCAAIAGSTTIGNYCVIGGNANFAGHLTIADRTTISGGTAVIGSILEPGTHLTGVFPSMPHA
;
A
#
# COMPACT_ATOMS: atom_id res chain seq x y z
N ALA A 1 0.34 22.37 -11.41
CA ALA A 1 0.39 21.71 -10.09
C ALA A 1 0.26 22.73 -8.94
N ARG A 2 1.15 23.75 -8.81
CA ARG A 2 1.13 24.70 -7.68
C ARG A 2 -0.18 25.50 -7.55
N ILE A 3 -0.81 25.91 -8.66
CA ILE A 3 -2.09 26.62 -8.66
C ILE A 3 -3.21 25.73 -8.13
N ALA A 4 -3.30 24.48 -8.58
CA ALA A 4 -4.27 23.52 -8.10
C ALA A 4 -4.11 23.22 -6.59
N GLN A 5 -2.87 23.14 -6.11
CA GLN A 5 -2.57 22.97 -4.69
C GLN A 5 -3.02 24.16 -3.83
N TRP A 6 -2.96 25.38 -4.40
CA TRP A 6 -3.45 26.59 -3.72
C TRP A 6 -4.97 26.50 -3.50
N PHE A 7 -5.74 26.17 -4.54
CA PHE A 7 -7.19 25.97 -4.42
C PHE A 7 -7.57 24.81 -3.51
N ALA A 8 -6.78 23.72 -3.52
CA ALA A 8 -7.05 22.57 -2.65
C ALA A 8 -6.86 22.93 -1.16
N LYS A 9 -5.94 23.83 -0.81
CA LYS A 9 -5.76 24.30 0.57
C LYS A 9 -6.95 25.11 1.08
N GLU A 10 -7.63 25.87 0.23
CA GLU A 10 -8.82 26.63 0.60
C GLU A 10 -10.07 25.72 0.81
N SER A 11 -10.10 24.57 0.14
CA SER A 11 -11.20 23.60 0.23
C SER A 11 -10.91 22.41 1.13
N ALA A 12 -9.72 22.30 1.71
CA ALA A 12 -9.39 21.22 2.63
C ALA A 12 -10.23 21.35 3.90
N SER A 13 -11.14 20.40 4.11
CA SER A 13 -11.85 20.28 5.39
C SER A 13 -10.82 19.93 6.47
N THR A 14 -10.45 20.92 7.26
CA THR A 14 -9.65 20.68 8.47
C THR A 14 -10.54 19.99 9.50
N HIS A 15 -10.29 18.72 9.74
CA HIS A 15 -10.95 18.01 10.83
C HIS A 15 -10.38 18.52 12.16
N SER A 16 -11.22 19.15 12.98
CA SER A 16 -10.82 19.55 14.33
C SER A 16 -10.45 18.31 15.15
N PRO A 17 -9.44 18.38 16.03
CA PRO A 17 -9.10 17.29 16.92
C PRO A 17 -10.32 16.84 17.74
N ALA A 18 -10.67 15.58 17.67
CA ALA A 18 -11.79 14.99 18.38
C ALA A 18 -11.72 13.46 18.32
N ILE A 19 -12.19 12.80 19.36
CA ILE A 19 -12.38 11.35 19.36
C ILE A 19 -13.87 11.07 19.41
N SER A 20 -14.41 10.39 18.40
CA SER A 20 -15.80 9.99 18.37
C SER A 20 -16.13 9.04 19.52
N PRO A 21 -17.24 9.24 20.24
CA PRO A 21 -17.68 8.30 21.27
C PRO A 21 -18.07 6.92 20.72
N MET A 22 -18.21 6.80 19.40
CA MET A 22 -18.51 5.53 18.71
C MET A 22 -17.23 4.80 18.25
N ALA A 23 -16.04 5.34 18.53
CA ALA A 23 -14.78 4.64 18.28
C ALA A 23 -14.50 3.62 19.38
N VAL A 24 -13.93 2.49 19.00
CA VAL A 24 -13.48 1.43 19.92
C VAL A 24 -11.97 1.45 19.98
N ILE A 25 -11.40 1.85 21.11
CA ILE A 25 -9.97 2.09 21.26
C ILE A 25 -9.44 1.23 22.41
N ASP A 26 -8.41 0.44 22.12
CA ASP A 26 -7.74 -0.34 23.17
C ASP A 26 -7.01 0.61 24.15
N SER A 27 -7.04 0.28 25.43
CA SER A 27 -6.46 1.11 26.49
C SER A 27 -4.95 1.28 26.42
N SER A 28 -4.25 0.41 25.69
CA SER A 28 -2.80 0.48 25.47
C SER A 28 -2.43 1.34 24.27
N ALA A 29 -3.39 1.81 23.48
CA ALA A 29 -3.12 2.67 22.33
C ALA A 29 -2.64 4.07 22.77
N VAL A 30 -1.68 4.62 22.05
CA VAL A 30 -1.14 5.96 22.27
C VAL A 30 -1.64 6.90 21.17
N ILE A 31 -2.52 7.84 21.56
CA ILE A 31 -3.18 8.75 20.63
C ILE A 31 -2.99 10.19 21.13
N PRO A 32 -2.23 11.04 20.41
CA PRO A 32 -2.10 12.45 20.74
C PRO A 32 -3.45 13.18 20.70
N SER A 33 -3.60 14.19 21.56
CA SER A 33 -4.82 15.00 21.63
C SER A 33 -5.10 15.85 20.38
N SER A 34 -4.11 15.97 19.50
CA SER A 34 -4.23 16.64 18.20
C SER A 34 -4.87 15.77 17.10
N CYS A 35 -5.12 14.49 17.36
CA CYS A 35 -5.71 13.57 16.39
C CYS A 35 -7.21 13.76 16.22
N HIS A 36 -7.71 13.40 15.03
CA HIS A 36 -9.14 13.25 14.75
C HIS A 36 -9.46 11.76 14.54
N ILE A 37 -10.35 11.20 15.36
CA ILE A 37 -10.80 9.81 15.27
C ILE A 37 -12.31 9.80 15.03
N GLY A 38 -12.69 9.40 13.83
CA GLY A 38 -14.08 9.32 13.37
C GLY A 38 -14.89 8.18 14.00
N PRO A 39 -16.19 8.11 13.66
CA PRO A 39 -17.06 7.07 14.19
C PRO A 39 -16.71 5.68 13.63
N PHE A 40 -16.93 4.65 14.46
CA PHE A 40 -16.71 3.24 14.13
C PHE A 40 -15.25 2.90 13.74
N VAL A 41 -14.28 3.75 14.14
CA VAL A 41 -12.87 3.42 14.05
C VAL A 41 -12.55 2.42 15.16
N GLN A 42 -11.86 1.33 14.80
CA GLN A 42 -11.34 0.34 15.73
C GLN A 42 -9.81 0.44 15.80
N ILE A 43 -9.28 0.68 16.98
CA ILE A 43 -7.86 0.80 17.25
C ILE A 43 -7.43 -0.31 18.20
N GLY A 44 -6.58 -1.21 17.71
CA GLY A 44 -6.09 -2.37 18.43
C GLY A 44 -5.00 -2.06 19.48
N PRO A 45 -4.56 -3.09 20.21
CA PRO A 45 -3.54 -2.95 21.26
C PRO A 45 -2.22 -2.37 20.74
N ASN A 46 -1.60 -1.53 21.58
CA ASN A 46 -0.27 -0.92 21.33
C ASN A 46 -0.16 -0.12 20.03
N VAL A 47 -1.26 0.27 19.41
CA VAL A 47 -1.23 1.19 18.25
C VAL A 47 -0.66 2.53 18.69
N ARG A 48 0.18 3.12 17.87
CA ARG A 48 0.74 4.46 18.09
C ARG A 48 0.43 5.37 16.92
N LEU A 49 -0.23 6.49 17.21
CA LEU A 49 -0.46 7.56 16.24
C LEU A 49 0.49 8.72 16.52
N GLY A 50 0.98 9.33 15.46
CA GLY A 50 1.67 10.62 15.53
C GLY A 50 0.72 11.79 15.72
N GLU A 51 1.26 12.99 15.71
CA GLU A 51 0.47 14.23 15.85
C GLU A 51 -0.40 14.49 14.61
N ARG A 52 -1.58 15.05 14.83
CA ARG A 52 -2.52 15.49 13.78
C ARG A 52 -2.94 14.40 12.80
N VAL A 53 -2.85 13.13 13.19
CA VAL A 53 -3.40 12.03 12.40
C VAL A 53 -4.91 12.17 12.32
N THR A 54 -5.46 12.00 11.12
CA THR A 54 -6.90 11.98 10.88
C THR A 54 -7.33 10.60 10.42
N LEU A 55 -8.12 9.93 11.24
CA LEU A 55 -8.81 8.69 10.90
C LEU A 55 -10.29 9.00 10.68
N LEU A 56 -10.79 8.82 9.46
CA LEU A 56 -12.20 9.03 9.16
C LEU A 56 -13.07 7.87 9.70
N ALA A 57 -14.18 7.52 9.08
CA ALA A 57 -15.07 6.50 9.64
C ALA A 57 -14.69 5.06 9.24
N HIS A 58 -15.08 4.06 10.07
CA HIS A 58 -14.99 2.63 9.74
C HIS A 58 -13.58 2.13 9.39
N ILE A 59 -12.55 2.62 10.07
CA ILE A 59 -11.17 2.18 9.89
C ILE A 59 -10.85 1.12 10.94
N SER A 60 -10.08 0.09 10.55
CA SER A 60 -9.56 -0.92 11.46
C SER A 60 -8.03 -0.88 11.48
N LEU A 61 -7.46 -0.65 12.67
CA LEU A 61 -6.03 -0.71 12.93
C LEU A 61 -5.71 -1.91 13.80
N GLY A 62 -4.93 -2.86 13.26
CA GLY A 62 -4.44 -4.03 13.98
C GLY A 62 -3.41 -3.67 15.05
N ALA A 63 -3.17 -4.61 15.98
CA ALA A 63 -2.24 -4.41 17.08
C ALA A 63 -0.82 -4.02 16.61
N ASN A 64 -0.13 -3.18 17.39
CA ASN A 64 1.23 -2.71 17.14
C ASN A 64 1.41 -1.90 15.84
N THR A 65 0.35 -1.42 15.22
CA THR A 65 0.42 -0.52 14.06
C THR A 65 0.95 0.85 14.48
N VAL A 66 1.78 1.45 13.64
CA VAL A 66 2.29 2.81 13.82
C VAL A 66 1.87 3.67 12.63
N ILE A 67 1.36 4.88 12.89
CA ILE A 67 1.04 5.87 11.85
C ILE A 67 1.70 7.19 12.21
N GLY A 68 2.52 7.72 11.30
CA GLY A 68 3.26 8.97 11.47
C GLY A 68 2.39 10.23 11.37
N ASP A 69 3.01 11.36 11.68
CA ASP A 69 2.39 12.67 11.78
C ASP A 69 1.65 13.09 10.50
N ASP A 70 0.60 13.92 10.66
CA ASP A 70 -0.14 14.56 9.57
C ASP A 70 -0.74 13.60 8.53
N SER A 71 -0.88 12.31 8.85
CA SER A 71 -1.42 11.31 7.92
C SER A 71 -2.96 11.29 7.95
N LEU A 72 -3.55 11.10 6.75
CA LEU A 72 -4.99 11.09 6.53
C LEU A 72 -5.43 9.72 6.02
N ILE A 73 -6.29 9.05 6.77
CA ILE A 73 -6.83 7.74 6.44
C ILE A 73 -8.33 7.87 6.16
N TYR A 74 -8.72 7.52 4.95
CA TYR A 74 -10.09 7.58 4.47
C TYR A 74 -10.95 6.42 4.97
N PRO A 75 -12.29 6.50 4.86
CA PRO A 75 -13.18 5.48 5.40
C PRO A 75 -12.94 4.08 4.82
N ASN A 76 -13.26 3.05 5.62
CA ASN A 76 -13.17 1.63 5.26
C ASN A 76 -11.76 1.13 4.94
N VAL A 77 -10.71 1.80 5.39
CA VAL A 77 -9.34 1.30 5.30
C VAL A 77 -9.10 0.26 6.39
N SER A 78 -8.41 -0.82 6.03
CA SER A 78 -7.96 -1.85 6.98
C SER A 78 -6.43 -1.93 6.98
N ILE A 79 -5.82 -1.71 8.15
CA ILE A 79 -4.37 -1.86 8.35
C ILE A 79 -4.17 -2.98 9.36
N TYR A 80 -3.52 -4.05 8.92
CA TYR A 80 -3.25 -5.22 9.75
C TYR A 80 -2.12 -4.95 10.74
N SER A 81 -1.97 -5.88 11.70
CA SER A 81 -1.03 -5.76 12.80
C SER A 81 0.43 -5.55 12.36
N ALA A 82 1.16 -4.80 13.16
CA ALA A 82 2.60 -4.52 13.02
C ALA A 82 3.01 -3.76 11.75
N CYS A 83 2.07 -3.17 11.02
CA CYS A 83 2.37 -2.31 9.88
C CYS A 83 2.82 -0.92 10.33
N GLU A 84 3.72 -0.31 9.57
CA GLU A 84 4.26 1.02 9.82
C GLU A 84 3.92 1.94 8.65
N ILE A 85 3.28 3.06 8.94
CA ILE A 85 2.93 4.12 7.98
C ILE A 85 3.70 5.38 8.40
N GLY A 86 4.42 5.98 7.47
CA GLY A 86 5.18 7.22 7.72
C GLY A 86 4.30 8.46 7.84
N ASP A 87 4.96 9.61 7.86
CA ASP A 87 4.31 10.91 7.99
C ASP A 87 3.68 11.38 6.68
N ARG A 88 2.64 12.23 6.78
CA ARG A 88 1.97 12.90 5.65
C ARG A 88 1.49 11.94 4.57
N CYS A 89 1.12 10.73 4.98
CA CYS A 89 0.56 9.74 4.10
C CYS A 89 -0.95 9.97 3.89
N ILE A 90 -1.42 9.65 2.69
CA ILE A 90 -2.85 9.66 2.36
C ILE A 90 -3.23 8.25 1.91
N ILE A 91 -4.20 7.64 2.60
CA ILE A 91 -4.66 6.30 2.26
C ILE A 91 -6.16 6.36 1.97
N HIS A 92 -6.52 6.09 0.71
CA HIS A 92 -7.90 6.21 0.24
C HIS A 92 -8.76 5.00 0.59
N SER A 93 -10.07 5.20 0.50
CA SER A 93 -11.11 4.26 0.96
C SER A 93 -10.95 2.85 0.42
N GLY A 94 -11.18 1.87 1.27
CA GLY A 94 -11.15 0.46 0.91
C GLY A 94 -9.75 -0.13 0.69
N ALA A 95 -8.68 0.64 0.87
CA ALA A 95 -7.33 0.09 0.82
C ALA A 95 -7.11 -0.91 1.97
N VAL A 96 -6.38 -2.00 1.67
CA VAL A 96 -6.02 -3.03 2.64
C VAL A 96 -4.50 -3.16 2.71
N ILE A 97 -3.94 -2.94 3.89
CA ILE A 97 -2.50 -2.96 4.10
C ILE A 97 -2.13 -4.04 5.10
N GLY A 98 -1.23 -4.94 4.70
CA GLY A 98 -0.68 -5.98 5.56
C GLY A 98 -1.52 -7.25 5.66
N ALA A 99 -2.45 -7.51 4.72
CA ALA A 99 -3.07 -8.82 4.59
C ALA A 99 -2.01 -9.89 4.25
N ASP A 100 -2.31 -11.16 4.53
CA ASP A 100 -1.41 -12.26 4.18
C ASP A 100 -1.21 -12.34 2.67
N GLY A 101 0.05 -12.44 2.24
CA GLY A 101 0.39 -12.77 0.86
C GLY A 101 -0.03 -14.20 0.49
N PHE A 102 -0.05 -14.49 -0.82
CA PHE A 102 -0.37 -15.80 -1.37
C PHE A 102 0.81 -16.75 -1.17
N GLY A 103 0.91 -17.32 0.03
CA GLY A 103 1.96 -18.27 0.42
C GLY A 103 1.38 -19.65 0.72
N PHE A 104 1.58 -20.60 -0.21
CA PHE A 104 1.16 -22.00 -0.04
C PHE A 104 2.23 -22.94 -0.59
N ALA A 105 2.44 -24.08 0.09
CA ALA A 105 3.30 -25.16 -0.39
C ALA A 105 2.44 -26.41 -0.67
N PRO A 106 2.69 -27.14 -1.76
CA PRO A 106 2.00 -28.40 -1.98
C PRO A 106 2.53 -29.46 -1.01
N ASP A 107 1.65 -30.16 -0.31
CA ASP A 107 1.97 -31.37 0.43
C ASP A 107 1.31 -32.58 -0.27
N PHE A 108 2.11 -33.39 -0.93
CA PHE A 108 1.67 -34.59 -1.62
C PHE A 108 1.87 -35.87 -0.78
N SER A 109 2.30 -35.76 0.48
CA SER A 109 2.46 -36.89 1.40
C SER A 109 1.11 -37.41 1.93
N ALA A 110 0.08 -36.56 1.96
CA ALA A 110 -1.29 -36.94 2.31
C ALA A 110 -2.02 -37.53 1.11
N GLN A 111 -2.98 -38.47 1.38
CA GLN A 111 -3.83 -39.02 0.33
C GLN A 111 -4.68 -37.93 -0.31
N GLY A 112 -4.41 -37.64 -1.58
CA GLY A 112 -5.11 -36.61 -2.36
C GLY A 112 -4.33 -35.31 -2.58
N GLY A 113 -3.30 -35.04 -1.79
CA GLY A 113 -2.53 -33.78 -1.83
C GLY A 113 -3.31 -32.57 -1.33
N GLU A 114 -2.62 -31.65 -0.69
CA GLU A 114 -3.23 -30.38 -0.22
C GLU A 114 -2.29 -29.20 -0.36
N TRP A 115 -2.84 -27.99 -0.30
CA TRP A 115 -2.10 -26.75 -0.21
C TRP A 115 -1.97 -26.31 1.24
N VAL A 116 -0.77 -26.44 1.79
CA VAL A 116 -0.48 -26.03 3.16
C VAL A 116 -0.12 -24.56 3.18
N LYS A 117 -0.82 -23.78 4.01
CA LYS A 117 -0.56 -22.34 4.16
C LYS A 117 0.81 -22.10 4.79
N ILE A 118 1.61 -21.25 4.18
CA ILE A 118 2.84 -20.70 4.74
C ILE A 118 2.47 -19.44 5.54
N PRO A 119 2.65 -19.42 6.88
CA PRO A 119 2.37 -18.25 7.69
C PRO A 119 3.15 -17.02 7.19
N GLN A 120 2.47 -15.88 7.11
CA GLN A 120 3.05 -14.61 6.71
C GLN A 120 3.34 -13.79 7.97
N THR A 121 4.60 -13.75 8.39
CA THR A 121 5.03 -13.18 9.68
C THR A 121 5.70 -11.82 9.59
N GLY A 122 6.00 -11.35 8.36
CA GLY A 122 6.47 -10.00 8.12
C GLY A 122 5.37 -8.94 8.25
N ALA A 123 5.66 -7.74 7.86
CA ALA A 123 4.75 -6.59 7.90
C ALA A 123 4.82 -5.79 6.59
N VAL A 124 4.14 -4.64 6.57
CA VAL A 124 4.28 -3.60 5.54
C VAL A 124 4.88 -2.36 6.18
N CYS A 125 5.93 -1.82 5.57
CA CYS A 125 6.53 -0.56 5.97
C CYS A 125 6.37 0.46 4.84
N ILE A 126 5.67 1.56 5.10
CA ILE A 126 5.39 2.63 4.15
C ILE A 126 6.14 3.89 4.60
N GLY A 127 6.90 4.48 3.71
CA GLY A 127 7.65 5.72 3.97
C GLY A 127 6.76 6.96 4.08
N ASN A 128 7.38 8.12 4.21
CA ASN A 128 6.67 9.40 4.31
C ASN A 128 6.16 9.88 2.94
N ASP A 129 5.16 10.77 2.96
CA ASP A 129 4.63 11.45 1.76
C ASP A 129 4.08 10.47 0.70
N VAL A 130 3.64 9.28 1.11
CA VAL A 130 3.06 8.25 0.23
C VAL A 130 1.56 8.48 0.09
N GLU A 131 1.06 8.26 -1.13
CA GLU A 131 -0.39 8.25 -1.40
C GLU A 131 -0.80 6.90 -1.97
N ILE A 132 -1.83 6.29 -1.37
CA ILE A 132 -2.35 4.98 -1.76
C ILE A 132 -3.81 5.12 -2.15
N GLY A 133 -4.12 4.76 -3.39
CA GLY A 133 -5.43 4.86 -4.00
C GLY A 133 -6.46 3.88 -3.43
N ALA A 134 -7.71 4.11 -3.79
CA ALA A 134 -8.84 3.34 -3.31
C ALA A 134 -8.77 1.87 -3.73
N CYS A 135 -9.14 0.96 -2.81
CA CYS A 135 -9.16 -0.48 -3.04
C CYS A 135 -7.81 -1.09 -3.44
N THR A 136 -6.70 -0.40 -3.20
CA THR A 136 -5.35 -0.95 -3.38
C THR A 136 -5.02 -1.90 -2.24
N THR A 137 -4.37 -3.02 -2.57
CA THR A 137 -3.97 -4.03 -1.60
C THR A 137 -2.45 -4.17 -1.57
N ILE A 138 -1.87 -4.16 -0.37
CA ILE A 138 -0.44 -4.33 -0.14
C ILE A 138 -0.26 -5.46 0.87
N ASP A 139 0.22 -6.60 0.40
CA ASP A 139 0.38 -7.78 1.24
C ASP A 139 1.62 -7.66 2.13
N ARG A 140 1.55 -8.24 3.33
CA ARG A 140 2.71 -8.38 4.21
C ARG A 140 3.73 -9.34 3.64
N GLY A 141 4.98 -9.17 4.01
CA GLY A 141 6.01 -10.14 3.63
C GLY A 141 5.88 -11.47 4.37
N ALA A 142 6.43 -12.52 3.80
CA ALA A 142 6.44 -13.84 4.41
C ALA A 142 7.23 -13.89 5.72
N MET A 143 8.47 -13.38 5.71
CA MET A 143 9.34 -13.22 6.89
C MET A 143 9.94 -11.82 6.95
N ALA A 144 10.47 -11.30 5.85
CA ALA A 144 10.88 -9.91 5.72
C ALA A 144 9.66 -9.03 5.35
N ASN A 145 9.78 -7.71 5.46
CA ASN A 145 8.69 -6.79 5.18
C ASN A 145 8.49 -6.53 3.68
N THR A 146 7.28 -6.16 3.31
CA THR A 146 6.98 -5.45 2.06
C THR A 146 7.25 -3.96 2.30
N ILE A 147 7.93 -3.29 1.37
CA ILE A 147 8.45 -1.94 1.58
C ILE A 147 7.96 -1.00 0.49
N ILE A 148 7.40 0.15 0.88
CA ILE A 148 7.05 1.25 -0.02
C ILE A 148 7.90 2.47 0.34
N GLY A 149 8.75 2.91 -0.56
CA GLY A 149 9.65 4.05 -0.37
C GLY A 149 8.93 5.39 -0.23
N HIS A 150 9.63 6.38 0.30
CA HIS A 150 9.10 7.73 0.48
C HIS A 150 8.61 8.34 -0.85
N GLY A 151 7.55 9.14 -0.78
CA GLY A 151 7.04 9.91 -1.91
C GLY A 151 6.37 9.11 -3.03
N CYS A 152 6.19 7.80 -2.86
CA CYS A 152 5.48 6.97 -3.84
C CYS A 152 4.02 7.40 -4.00
N LYS A 153 3.51 7.27 -5.23
CA LYS A 153 2.11 7.50 -5.56
C LYS A 153 1.55 6.24 -6.22
N ILE A 154 0.63 5.60 -5.53
CA ILE A 154 0.03 4.33 -5.93
C ILE A 154 -1.45 4.60 -6.16
N ASP A 155 -1.91 4.35 -7.36
CA ASP A 155 -3.28 4.61 -7.79
C ASP A 155 -4.25 3.52 -7.29
N ASN A 156 -5.49 3.58 -7.73
CA ASN A 156 -6.56 2.70 -7.30
C ASN A 156 -6.40 1.27 -7.83
N GLN A 157 -6.87 0.28 -7.05
CA GLN A 157 -6.93 -1.14 -7.42
C GLN A 157 -5.57 -1.74 -7.82
N VAL A 158 -4.48 -1.23 -7.26
CA VAL A 158 -3.14 -1.80 -7.44
C VAL A 158 -2.96 -2.98 -6.46
N GLN A 159 -2.38 -4.08 -6.96
CA GLN A 159 -1.96 -5.22 -6.13
C GLN A 159 -0.45 -5.22 -5.96
N ILE A 160 0.02 -5.11 -4.72
CA ILE A 160 1.43 -5.28 -4.34
C ILE A 160 1.54 -6.52 -3.46
N ALA A 161 2.17 -7.57 -3.99
CA ALA A 161 2.29 -8.85 -3.30
C ALA A 161 3.41 -8.84 -2.24
N HIS A 162 3.49 -9.93 -1.49
CA HIS A 162 4.41 -10.11 -0.37
C HIS A 162 5.89 -9.88 -0.75
N ASN A 163 6.66 -9.30 0.14
CA ASN A 163 8.09 -9.06 -0.02
C ASN A 163 8.48 -8.17 -1.21
N VAL A 164 7.55 -7.44 -1.80
CA VAL A 164 7.86 -6.44 -2.83
C VAL A 164 8.54 -5.25 -2.16
N SER A 165 9.54 -4.69 -2.83
CA SER A 165 10.18 -3.44 -2.45
C SER A 165 10.02 -2.41 -3.55
N VAL A 166 9.41 -1.26 -3.24
CA VAL A 166 9.25 -0.14 -4.17
C VAL A 166 10.14 1.02 -3.72
N GLY A 167 11.02 1.47 -4.59
CA GLY A 167 11.94 2.58 -4.36
C GLY A 167 11.23 3.93 -4.26
N VAL A 168 11.96 4.94 -3.78
CA VAL A 168 11.40 6.28 -3.51
C VAL A 168 10.87 6.97 -4.77
N HIS A 169 9.83 7.78 -4.60
CA HIS A 169 9.22 8.60 -5.65
C HIS A 169 8.76 7.82 -6.90
N THR A 170 8.52 6.53 -6.77
CA THR A 170 7.95 5.70 -7.85
C THR A 170 6.44 5.91 -7.91
N VAL A 171 5.91 5.98 -9.13
CA VAL A 171 4.49 6.11 -9.39
C VAL A 171 3.95 4.85 -10.06
N ILE A 172 2.79 4.36 -9.59
CA ILE A 172 2.16 3.13 -10.06
C ILE A 172 0.71 3.46 -10.37
N ALA A 173 0.35 3.38 -11.66
CA ALA A 173 -1.01 3.67 -12.11
C ALA A 173 -1.96 2.50 -11.87
N GLY A 174 -3.26 2.78 -11.98
CA GLY A 174 -4.34 1.89 -11.58
C GLY A 174 -4.33 0.51 -12.19
N CYS A 175 -4.83 -0.46 -11.43
CA CYS A 175 -4.93 -1.87 -11.83
C CYS A 175 -3.59 -2.56 -12.14
N ALA A 176 -2.45 -1.97 -11.83
CA ALA A 176 -1.17 -2.66 -11.94
C ALA A 176 -1.04 -3.76 -10.88
N ALA A 177 -0.37 -4.88 -11.25
CA ALA A 177 -0.14 -5.98 -10.33
C ALA A 177 1.35 -6.37 -10.29
N ILE A 178 1.92 -6.41 -9.09
CA ILE A 178 3.33 -6.70 -8.85
C ILE A 178 3.41 -7.97 -8.01
N ALA A 179 3.91 -9.05 -8.62
CA ALA A 179 4.03 -10.33 -7.94
C ALA A 179 5.19 -10.34 -6.93
N GLY A 180 5.14 -11.30 -6.01
CA GLY A 180 5.98 -11.36 -4.83
C GLY A 180 7.48 -11.28 -5.07
N SER A 181 8.19 -10.73 -4.10
CA SER A 181 9.65 -10.60 -4.08
C SER A 181 10.25 -9.78 -5.25
N THR A 182 9.46 -8.97 -5.93
CA THR A 182 9.93 -8.04 -6.95
C THR A 182 10.45 -6.77 -6.32
N THR A 183 11.61 -6.29 -6.80
CA THR A 183 12.20 -5.00 -6.41
C THR A 183 12.03 -4.01 -7.54
N ILE A 184 11.38 -2.89 -7.27
CA ILE A 184 11.24 -1.76 -8.19
C ILE A 184 12.11 -0.62 -7.69
N GLY A 185 12.93 -0.07 -8.57
CA GLY A 185 13.86 1.03 -8.27
C GLY A 185 13.18 2.34 -7.96
N ASN A 186 14.00 3.38 -7.81
CA ASN A 186 13.55 4.73 -7.52
C ASN A 186 13.08 5.45 -8.79
N TYR A 187 12.13 6.38 -8.63
CA TYR A 187 11.65 7.25 -9.71
C TYR A 187 11.11 6.50 -10.93
N CYS A 188 10.63 5.27 -10.75
CA CYS A 188 10.00 4.50 -11.81
C CYS A 188 8.59 5.01 -12.12
N VAL A 189 8.15 4.81 -13.36
CA VAL A 189 6.79 5.13 -13.82
C VAL A 189 6.14 3.84 -14.34
N ILE A 190 5.18 3.32 -13.60
CA ILE A 190 4.49 2.07 -13.93
C ILE A 190 3.10 2.41 -14.46
N GLY A 191 2.87 2.12 -15.72
CA GLY A 191 1.59 2.35 -16.41
C GLY A 191 0.47 1.46 -15.89
N GLY A 192 -0.78 1.91 -16.08
CA GLY A 192 -1.96 1.17 -15.62
C GLY A 192 -2.06 -0.22 -16.23
N ASN A 193 -2.57 -1.18 -15.45
CA ASN A 193 -2.69 -2.58 -15.84
C ASN A 193 -1.37 -3.25 -16.28
N ALA A 194 -0.22 -2.71 -15.87
CA ALA A 194 1.06 -3.40 -16.03
C ALA A 194 1.16 -4.54 -15.02
N ASN A 195 1.64 -5.70 -15.47
CA ASN A 195 1.71 -6.91 -14.65
C ASN A 195 3.13 -7.43 -14.59
N PHE A 196 3.63 -7.68 -13.39
CA PHE A 196 5.01 -8.13 -13.16
C PHE A 196 5.03 -9.57 -12.65
N ALA A 197 5.87 -10.40 -13.25
CA ALA A 197 6.22 -11.70 -12.68
C ALA A 197 6.96 -11.52 -11.35
N GLY A 198 7.03 -12.59 -10.54
CA GLY A 198 7.71 -12.55 -9.26
C GLY A 198 9.24 -12.55 -9.38
N HIS A 199 9.90 -12.11 -8.29
CA HIS A 199 11.37 -12.14 -8.14
C HIS A 199 12.16 -11.34 -9.20
N LEU A 200 11.57 -10.26 -9.71
CA LEU A 200 12.21 -9.38 -10.67
C LEU A 200 12.96 -8.24 -9.98
N THR A 201 13.97 -7.71 -10.67
CA THR A 201 14.64 -6.45 -10.32
C THR A 201 14.43 -5.46 -11.45
N ILE A 202 13.84 -4.30 -11.12
CA ILE A 202 13.58 -3.21 -12.05
C ILE A 202 14.45 -2.02 -11.63
N ALA A 203 15.35 -1.62 -12.52
CA ALA A 203 16.30 -0.53 -12.26
C ALA A 203 15.60 0.83 -12.10
N ASP A 204 16.31 1.77 -11.50
CA ASP A 204 15.83 3.14 -11.28
C ASP A 204 15.38 3.82 -12.58
N ARG A 205 14.42 4.74 -12.48
CA ARG A 205 13.91 5.56 -13.60
C ARG A 205 13.36 4.76 -14.78
N THR A 206 13.00 3.51 -14.56
CA THR A 206 12.37 2.67 -15.59
C THR A 206 10.94 3.13 -15.81
N THR A 207 10.53 3.23 -17.08
CA THR A 207 9.14 3.51 -17.48
C THR A 207 8.53 2.27 -18.09
N ILE A 208 7.41 1.81 -17.56
CA ILE A 208 6.63 0.68 -18.08
C ILE A 208 5.32 1.24 -18.63
N SER A 209 5.06 1.04 -19.92
CA SER A 209 3.80 1.44 -20.53
C SER A 209 2.62 0.62 -20.01
N GLY A 210 1.41 1.19 -20.03
CA GLY A 210 0.20 0.50 -19.60
C GLY A 210 -0.04 -0.82 -20.34
N GLY A 211 -0.63 -1.80 -19.64
CA GLY A 211 -0.94 -3.12 -20.21
C GLY A 211 0.27 -4.01 -20.48
N THR A 212 1.47 -3.61 -20.08
CA THR A 212 2.70 -4.37 -20.33
C THR A 212 2.85 -5.53 -19.35
N ALA A 213 3.14 -6.74 -19.88
CA ALA A 213 3.56 -7.88 -19.06
C ALA A 213 5.09 -7.89 -18.94
N VAL A 214 5.61 -7.71 -17.74
CA VAL A 214 7.04 -7.73 -17.41
C VAL A 214 7.38 -9.10 -16.87
N ILE A 215 8.10 -9.90 -17.67
CA ILE A 215 8.44 -11.29 -17.35
C ILE A 215 9.94 -11.50 -17.06
N GLY A 216 10.75 -10.46 -17.10
CA GLY A 216 12.19 -10.49 -16.84
C GLY A 216 12.67 -9.21 -16.17
N SER A 217 13.80 -9.29 -15.48
CA SER A 217 14.42 -8.14 -14.83
C SER A 217 14.93 -7.11 -15.83
N ILE A 218 14.85 -5.83 -15.44
CA ILE A 218 15.34 -4.68 -16.20
C ILE A 218 16.47 -4.06 -15.39
N LEU A 219 17.71 -4.25 -15.81
CA LEU A 219 18.89 -3.88 -15.03
C LEU A 219 19.50 -2.53 -15.45
N GLU A 220 19.10 -1.99 -16.60
CA GLU A 220 19.57 -0.70 -17.10
C GLU A 220 18.64 0.43 -16.68
N PRO A 221 19.14 1.41 -15.89
CA PRO A 221 18.34 2.55 -15.47
C PRO A 221 17.85 3.39 -16.65
N GLY A 222 16.65 3.96 -16.52
CA GLY A 222 16.06 4.82 -17.55
C GLY A 222 15.45 4.05 -18.73
N THR A 223 15.39 2.72 -18.65
CA THR A 223 14.75 1.90 -19.70
C THR A 223 13.27 2.22 -19.84
N HIS A 224 12.79 2.24 -21.09
CA HIS A 224 11.36 2.33 -21.39
C HIS A 224 10.89 1.03 -22.05
N LEU A 225 10.00 0.30 -21.36
CA LEU A 225 9.42 -0.94 -21.85
C LEU A 225 7.98 -0.74 -22.30
N THR A 226 7.68 -1.17 -23.50
CA THR A 226 6.32 -1.18 -24.08
C THR A 226 6.02 -2.58 -24.60
N GLY A 227 4.90 -3.16 -24.16
CA GLY A 227 4.51 -4.52 -24.55
C GLY A 227 2.99 -4.68 -24.62
N VAL A 228 2.34 -3.84 -25.42
CA VAL A 228 0.90 -3.92 -25.65
C VAL A 228 0.65 -4.77 -26.88
N PHE A 229 -0.14 -5.84 -26.75
CA PHE A 229 -0.65 -6.57 -27.91
C PHE A 229 -1.76 -5.73 -28.55
N PRO A 230 -1.62 -5.33 -29.85
CA PRO A 230 -2.70 -4.62 -30.52
C PRO A 230 -3.94 -5.53 -30.59
N SER A 231 -5.11 -4.99 -30.24
CA SER A 231 -6.38 -5.67 -30.50
C SER A 231 -6.59 -5.74 -32.00
N MET A 232 -6.86 -6.94 -32.55
CA MET A 232 -7.30 -7.06 -33.94
C MET A 232 -8.82 -7.04 -33.97
N PRO A 233 -9.44 -6.28 -34.90
CA PRO A 233 -10.87 -6.41 -35.13
C PRO A 233 -11.16 -7.84 -35.59
N HIS A 234 -12.21 -8.46 -35.02
CA HIS A 234 -12.71 -9.71 -35.52
C HIS A 234 -13.27 -9.45 -36.94
N ALA A 235 -12.86 -10.25 -37.90
CA ALA A 235 -13.42 -10.22 -39.27
C ALA A 235 -14.85 -10.79 -39.29
#